data_7e1f9a635acf78f576e5cdee755966f9
#
_entry.id   7e1f9a635acf78f576e5cdee755966f9
#
_cell.length_a   1.000
_cell.length_b   1.000
_cell.length_c   1.000
_cell.angle_alpha   90.00
_cell.angle_beta   90.00
_cell.angle_gamma   90.00
#
_symmetry.space_group_name_H-M   'P 1'
#
loop_
_entity.id
_entity.type
_entity.pdbx_description
1 polymer ?
#
loop_
_entity_poly.entity_id
_entity_poly.type
_entity_poly.pdbx_seq_one_letter_code
_entity_poly.pdbx_strand_id
1 'polypeptide(L)'
;MPITYGGKIKSVEDATRVVRLGIEKISINSGVFENPQLISEISNELGSSSTVISVNVKYNKFKEKFIVFSNAGKRATGYEAVEWIEKCIQLGAGEILLTDINREGTWLGMNQKFVELAQRVTEIPIILAGGTSSYAEAASILNHDFVSGLGLGNLVSFHKKDSGVLINYPKEGIIKD
;
A
#
# COMPACT_ATOMS: atom_id res chain seq x y z
N MET A 1 12.59 -2.10 -15.23
CA MET A 1 12.21 -1.80 -13.83
C MET A 1 10.68 -1.82 -13.77
N PRO A 2 10.08 -2.65 -12.94
CA PRO A 2 8.63 -2.70 -12.81
C PRO A 2 8.07 -1.37 -12.27
N ILE A 3 6.97 -0.90 -12.85
CA ILE A 3 6.33 0.37 -12.47
C ILE A 3 4.88 0.10 -12.13
N THR A 4 4.45 0.60 -10.98
CA THR A 4 3.05 0.66 -10.59
C THR A 4 2.57 2.11 -10.65
N TYR A 5 1.51 2.37 -11.40
CA TYR A 5 0.91 3.70 -11.48
C TYR A 5 -0.33 3.79 -10.59
N GLY A 6 -0.42 4.85 -9.79
CA GLY A 6 -1.58 5.17 -8.98
C GLY A 6 -2.02 6.61 -9.14
N GLY A 7 -3.31 6.81 -9.27
CA GLY A 7 -3.94 8.13 -9.29
C GLY A 7 -5.02 8.27 -10.35
N LYS A 8 -6.20 8.73 -9.92
CA LYS A 8 -7.37 9.05 -10.77
C LYS A 8 -7.89 7.91 -11.66
N ILE A 9 -7.61 6.65 -11.33
CA ILE A 9 -8.22 5.49 -12.00
C ILE A 9 -9.67 5.39 -11.48
N LYS A 10 -10.63 5.56 -12.38
CA LYS A 10 -12.07 5.54 -12.09
C LYS A 10 -12.87 4.62 -13.01
N SER A 11 -12.25 4.09 -14.04
CA SER A 11 -12.87 3.18 -15.00
C SER A 11 -11.86 2.15 -15.51
N VAL A 12 -12.36 1.11 -16.19
CA VAL A 12 -11.54 0.12 -16.89
C VAL A 12 -10.74 0.77 -18.02
N GLU A 13 -11.31 1.75 -18.73
CA GLU A 13 -10.64 2.49 -19.78
C GLU A 13 -9.43 3.28 -19.26
N ASP A 14 -9.56 3.92 -18.09
CA ASP A 14 -8.42 4.60 -17.44
C ASP A 14 -7.29 3.61 -17.17
N ALA A 15 -7.62 2.45 -16.58
CA ALA A 15 -6.67 1.40 -16.26
C ALA A 15 -5.99 0.83 -17.52
N THR A 16 -6.75 0.49 -18.53
CA THR A 16 -6.26 -0.05 -19.80
C THR A 16 -5.34 0.95 -20.52
N ARG A 17 -5.68 2.23 -20.50
CA ARG A 17 -4.85 3.28 -21.10
C ARG A 17 -3.48 3.36 -20.44
N VAL A 18 -3.42 3.24 -19.11
CA VAL A 18 -2.17 3.26 -18.35
C VAL A 18 -1.30 2.05 -18.66
N VAL A 19 -1.90 0.85 -18.70
CA VAL A 19 -1.17 -0.40 -19.03
C VAL A 19 -0.62 -0.37 -20.44
N ARG A 20 -1.36 0.19 -21.42
CA ARG A 20 -0.86 0.37 -22.81
C ARG A 20 0.35 1.27 -22.94
N LEU A 21 0.65 2.10 -21.94
CA LEU A 21 1.89 2.89 -21.86
C LEU A 21 3.10 2.10 -21.32
N GLY A 22 2.94 0.80 -21.07
CA GLY A 22 4.01 -0.07 -20.55
C GLY A 22 4.09 -0.12 -19.02
N ILE A 23 3.03 0.33 -18.33
CA ILE A 23 2.92 0.21 -16.86
C ILE A 23 2.44 -1.21 -16.53
N GLU A 24 3.12 -1.89 -15.61
CA GLU A 24 2.83 -3.29 -15.28
C GLU A 24 1.65 -3.45 -14.32
N LYS A 25 1.52 -2.54 -13.35
CA LYS A 25 0.47 -2.58 -12.33
C LYS A 25 -0.20 -1.23 -12.18
N ILE A 26 -1.47 -1.27 -11.82
CA ILE A 26 -2.24 -0.09 -11.45
C ILE A 26 -2.64 -0.15 -9.98
N SER A 27 -2.54 0.97 -9.28
CA SER A 27 -2.92 1.09 -7.87
C SER A 27 -4.15 1.99 -7.74
N ILE A 28 -5.24 1.44 -7.15
CA ILE A 28 -6.53 2.10 -7.05
C ILE A 28 -6.87 2.33 -5.58
N ASN A 29 -7.32 3.53 -5.24
CA ASN A 29 -7.80 3.86 -3.90
C ASN A 29 -9.24 4.41 -3.95
N SER A 30 -9.42 5.69 -4.25
CA SER A 30 -10.72 6.39 -4.08
C SER A 30 -11.83 5.85 -4.98
N GLY A 31 -11.52 5.43 -6.20
CA GLY A 31 -12.52 4.95 -7.17
C GLY A 31 -13.28 3.71 -6.70
N VAL A 32 -12.63 2.82 -5.96
CA VAL A 32 -13.24 1.58 -5.48
C VAL A 32 -14.19 1.78 -4.30
N PHE A 33 -14.18 2.93 -3.63
CA PHE A 33 -15.18 3.26 -2.60
C PHE A 33 -16.47 3.82 -3.21
N GLU A 34 -16.39 4.41 -4.41
CA GLU A 34 -17.54 4.87 -5.17
C GLU A 34 -18.21 3.69 -5.91
N ASN A 35 -17.40 2.83 -6.51
CA ASN A 35 -17.83 1.60 -7.20
C ASN A 35 -16.90 0.43 -6.85
N PRO A 36 -17.20 -0.41 -5.85
CA PRO A 36 -16.37 -1.58 -5.50
C PRO A 36 -16.26 -2.61 -6.64
N GLN A 37 -17.26 -2.71 -7.52
CA GLN A 37 -17.22 -3.64 -8.66
C GLN A 37 -16.12 -3.30 -9.67
N LEU A 38 -15.63 -2.06 -9.66
CA LEU A 38 -14.50 -1.64 -10.47
C LEU A 38 -13.27 -2.53 -10.26
N ILE A 39 -13.08 -3.12 -9.06
CA ILE A 39 -12.01 -4.08 -8.78
C ILE A 39 -12.17 -5.31 -9.68
N SER A 40 -13.37 -5.90 -9.71
CA SER A 40 -13.65 -7.07 -10.53
C SER A 40 -13.57 -6.77 -12.02
N GLU A 41 -14.09 -5.63 -12.45
CA GLU A 41 -14.06 -5.20 -13.84
C GLU A 41 -12.63 -5.05 -14.36
N ILE A 42 -11.76 -4.40 -13.58
CA ILE A 42 -10.34 -4.21 -13.92
C ILE A 42 -9.57 -5.53 -13.83
N SER A 43 -9.82 -6.34 -12.80
CA SER A 43 -9.16 -7.64 -12.63
C SER A 43 -9.52 -8.61 -13.75
N ASN A 44 -10.75 -8.59 -14.25
CA ASN A 44 -11.17 -9.41 -15.39
C ASN A 44 -10.52 -8.94 -16.70
N GLU A 45 -10.33 -7.64 -16.90
CA GLU A 45 -9.75 -7.07 -18.12
C GLU A 45 -8.22 -7.18 -18.16
N LEU A 46 -7.53 -6.87 -17.05
CA LEU A 46 -6.07 -6.73 -16.99
C LEU A 46 -5.37 -7.85 -16.23
N GLY A 47 -6.12 -8.72 -15.57
CA GLY A 47 -5.61 -9.75 -14.65
C GLY A 47 -5.45 -9.23 -13.21
N SER A 48 -5.65 -10.14 -12.25
CA SER A 48 -5.49 -9.81 -10.82
C SER A 48 -4.08 -9.34 -10.49
N SER A 49 -3.04 -9.95 -11.07
CA SER A 49 -1.62 -9.60 -10.85
C SER A 49 -1.28 -8.14 -11.19
N SER A 50 -2.05 -7.52 -12.09
CA SER A 50 -1.90 -6.10 -12.45
C SER A 50 -2.77 -5.16 -11.61
N THR A 51 -3.63 -5.70 -10.72
CA THR A 51 -4.63 -4.95 -9.96
C THR A 51 -4.21 -4.82 -8.50
N VAL A 52 -3.66 -3.66 -8.14
CA VAL A 52 -3.24 -3.32 -6.78
C VAL A 52 -4.30 -2.45 -6.11
N ILE A 53 -4.76 -2.79 -4.92
CA ILE A 53 -5.64 -1.93 -4.14
C ILE A 53 -4.84 -1.22 -3.06
N SER A 54 -4.82 0.11 -3.14
CA SER A 54 -4.20 0.96 -2.12
C SER A 54 -5.17 1.18 -0.97
N VAL A 55 -4.81 0.68 0.22
CA VAL A 55 -5.61 0.75 1.44
C VAL A 55 -4.91 1.66 2.45
N ASN A 56 -5.39 2.89 2.56
CA ASN A 56 -4.88 3.86 3.52
C ASN A 56 -5.62 3.73 4.85
N VAL A 57 -4.91 3.55 5.95
CA VAL A 57 -5.51 3.33 7.25
C VAL A 57 -5.03 4.29 8.32
N LYS A 58 -5.89 4.54 9.32
CA LYS A 58 -5.53 5.23 10.57
C LYS A 58 -5.97 4.38 11.76
N TYR A 59 -5.11 4.29 12.77
CA TYR A 59 -5.48 3.64 14.02
C TYR A 59 -6.46 4.48 14.82
N ASN A 60 -7.63 3.93 15.11
CA ASN A 60 -8.62 4.52 15.99
C ASN A 60 -8.42 3.98 17.41
N LYS A 61 -7.94 4.83 18.31
CA LYS A 61 -7.63 4.45 19.70
C LYS A 61 -8.86 4.03 20.53
N PHE A 62 -10.04 4.57 20.22
CA PHE A 62 -11.29 4.26 20.95
C PHE A 62 -11.86 2.90 20.55
N LYS A 63 -11.73 2.55 19.25
CA LYS A 63 -12.19 1.26 18.73
C LYS A 63 -11.10 0.19 18.73
N GLU A 64 -9.86 0.57 19.04
CA GLU A 64 -8.67 -0.27 18.94
C GLU A 64 -8.49 -0.96 17.58
N LYS A 65 -8.89 -0.29 16.50
CA LYS A 65 -8.94 -0.83 15.14
C LYS A 65 -8.37 0.16 14.12
N PHE A 66 -7.88 -0.37 13.00
CA PHE A 66 -7.52 0.43 11.85
C PHE A 66 -8.75 0.69 10.98
N ILE A 67 -9.03 1.96 10.73
CA ILE A 67 -10.14 2.42 9.87
C ILE A 67 -9.59 2.86 8.54
N VAL A 68 -10.26 2.49 7.47
CA VAL A 68 -9.88 2.81 6.08
C VAL A 68 -10.28 4.23 5.73
N PHE A 69 -9.38 4.93 5.02
CA PHE A 69 -9.55 6.29 4.54
C PHE A 69 -9.40 6.38 3.02
N SER A 70 -10.20 7.22 2.40
CA SER A 70 -10.13 7.61 0.99
C SER A 70 -9.67 9.06 0.82
N ASN A 71 -9.55 9.52 -0.42
CA ASN A 71 -9.20 10.90 -0.77
C ASN A 71 -7.92 11.39 -0.07
N ALA A 72 -6.83 10.64 -0.24
CA ALA A 72 -5.53 10.94 0.38
C ALA A 72 -5.64 11.11 1.92
N GLY A 73 -6.41 10.25 2.59
CA GLY A 73 -6.55 10.26 4.03
C GLY A 73 -7.49 11.31 4.62
N LYS A 74 -8.26 12.02 3.77
CA LYS A 74 -9.17 13.10 4.19
C LYS A 74 -10.55 12.60 4.61
N ARG A 75 -11.02 11.45 4.07
CA ARG A 75 -12.37 10.94 4.31
C ARG A 75 -12.32 9.54 4.90
N ALA A 76 -12.85 9.35 6.09
CA ALA A 76 -13.11 8.03 6.64
C ALA A 76 -14.20 7.32 5.83
N THR A 77 -13.98 6.06 5.48
CA THR A 77 -14.93 5.27 4.68
C THR A 77 -15.97 4.53 5.54
N GLY A 78 -15.66 4.38 6.83
CA GLY A 78 -16.45 3.56 7.76
C GLY A 78 -16.02 2.10 7.83
N TYR A 79 -15.29 1.59 6.86
CA TYR A 79 -14.79 0.22 6.86
C TYR A 79 -13.63 0.03 7.86
N GLU A 80 -13.62 -1.11 8.54
CA GLU A 80 -12.44 -1.65 9.20
C GLU A 80 -11.47 -2.19 8.15
N ALA A 81 -10.16 -2.12 8.44
CA ALA A 81 -9.13 -2.49 7.45
C ALA A 81 -9.23 -3.95 7.00
N VAL A 82 -9.38 -4.90 7.93
CA VAL A 82 -9.49 -6.34 7.59
C VAL A 82 -10.70 -6.60 6.71
N GLU A 83 -11.88 -6.14 7.14
CA GLU A 83 -13.14 -6.28 6.40
C GLU A 83 -13.03 -5.74 4.96
N TRP A 84 -12.40 -4.59 4.80
CA TRP A 84 -12.23 -3.99 3.47
C TRP A 84 -11.26 -4.76 2.59
N ILE A 85 -10.14 -5.21 3.16
CA ILE A 85 -9.14 -5.99 2.42
C ILE A 85 -9.71 -7.33 1.97
N GLU A 86 -10.41 -8.07 2.84
CA GLU A 86 -11.10 -9.31 2.49
C GLU A 86 -12.10 -9.10 1.35
N LYS A 87 -12.87 -8.01 1.39
CA LYS A 87 -13.77 -7.64 0.30
C LYS A 87 -13.03 -7.35 -1.00
N CYS A 88 -11.89 -6.66 -0.95
CA CYS A 88 -11.06 -6.42 -2.14
C CYS A 88 -10.53 -7.72 -2.74
N ILE A 89 -10.09 -8.66 -1.90
CA ILE A 89 -9.62 -9.99 -2.33
C ILE A 89 -10.74 -10.75 -3.04
N GLN A 90 -11.93 -10.80 -2.44
CA GLN A 90 -13.11 -11.45 -3.04
C GLN A 90 -13.51 -10.84 -4.40
N LEU A 91 -13.25 -9.54 -4.59
CA LEU A 91 -13.50 -8.83 -5.83
C LEU A 91 -12.37 -8.98 -6.86
N GLY A 92 -11.29 -9.70 -6.55
CA GLY A 92 -10.22 -10.00 -7.51
C GLY A 92 -8.97 -9.12 -7.40
N ALA A 93 -8.78 -8.40 -6.29
CA ALA A 93 -7.49 -7.74 -6.02
C ALA A 93 -6.36 -8.77 -6.01
N GLY A 94 -5.27 -8.51 -6.71
CA GLY A 94 -4.11 -9.39 -6.73
C GLY A 94 -2.97 -8.95 -5.80
N GLU A 95 -3.03 -7.72 -5.30
CA GLU A 95 -2.03 -7.17 -4.36
C GLU A 95 -2.64 -6.04 -3.54
N ILE A 96 -2.22 -5.92 -2.29
CA ILE A 96 -2.60 -4.82 -1.39
C ILE A 96 -1.39 -3.94 -1.09
N LEU A 97 -1.52 -2.64 -1.34
CA LEU A 97 -0.62 -1.62 -0.81
C LEU A 97 -1.26 -1.03 0.45
N LEU A 98 -0.86 -1.50 1.61
CA LEU A 98 -1.39 -1.09 2.91
C LEU A 98 -0.53 0.02 3.51
N THR A 99 -1.12 1.19 3.78
CA THR A 99 -0.40 2.38 4.25
C THR A 99 -0.95 2.89 5.60
N ASP A 100 -0.11 2.93 6.63
CA ASP A 100 -0.41 3.69 7.87
C ASP A 100 -0.13 5.18 7.65
N ILE A 101 -1.16 5.93 7.27
CA ILE A 101 -1.03 7.36 6.96
C ILE A 101 -0.81 8.25 8.19
N ASN A 102 -0.93 7.72 9.41
CA ASN A 102 -0.51 8.43 10.62
C ASN A 102 1.00 8.36 10.84
N ARG A 103 1.65 7.38 10.24
CA ARG A 103 3.10 7.18 10.35
C ARG A 103 3.87 7.67 9.13
N GLU A 104 3.19 7.80 7.98
CA GLU A 104 3.83 8.25 6.75
C GLU A 104 4.58 9.57 6.94
N GLY A 105 5.86 9.62 6.54
CA GLY A 105 6.71 10.80 6.64
C GLY A 105 7.20 11.17 8.06
N THR A 106 6.83 10.42 9.11
CA THR A 106 7.12 10.79 10.50
C THR A 106 8.49 10.36 11.03
N TRP A 107 9.12 9.37 10.41
CA TRP A 107 10.37 8.73 10.91
C TRP A 107 10.24 8.03 12.28
N LEU A 108 9.02 7.70 12.70
CA LEU A 108 8.75 7.09 14.00
C LEU A 108 8.81 5.56 14.02
N GLY A 109 9.16 4.96 12.88
CA GLY A 109 9.06 3.52 12.69
C GLY A 109 7.64 3.07 12.39
N MET A 110 7.48 1.83 11.90
CA MET A 110 6.18 1.22 11.70
C MET A 110 5.50 0.93 13.03
N ASN A 111 4.18 1.05 13.04
CA ASN A 111 3.37 0.69 14.20
C ASN A 111 3.28 -0.83 14.30
N GLN A 112 3.66 -1.42 15.44
CA GLN A 112 3.59 -2.87 15.65
C GLN A 112 2.18 -3.44 15.38
N LYS A 113 1.13 -2.77 15.86
CA LYS A 113 -0.26 -3.17 15.59
C LYS A 113 -0.62 -3.14 14.09
N PHE A 114 0.05 -2.30 13.31
CA PHE A 114 -0.13 -2.25 11.86
C PHE A 114 0.54 -3.45 11.17
N VAL A 115 1.71 -3.86 11.64
CA VAL A 115 2.37 -5.09 11.14
C VAL A 115 1.52 -6.32 11.50
N GLU A 116 0.99 -6.39 12.74
CA GLU A 116 0.07 -7.44 13.18
C GLU A 116 -1.25 -7.45 12.37
N LEU A 117 -1.74 -6.29 11.93
CA LEU A 117 -2.88 -6.21 11.03
C LEU A 117 -2.58 -6.92 9.70
N ALA A 118 -1.42 -6.66 9.11
CA ALA A 118 -1.02 -7.28 7.85
C ALA A 118 -0.91 -8.81 7.95
N GLN A 119 -0.43 -9.32 9.08
CA GLN A 119 -0.36 -10.77 9.35
C GLN A 119 -1.73 -11.46 9.32
N ARG A 120 -2.81 -10.73 9.59
CA ARG A 120 -4.19 -11.28 9.58
C ARG A 120 -4.76 -11.42 8.17
N VAL A 121 -4.09 -10.85 7.16
CA VAL A 121 -4.56 -10.80 5.78
C VAL A 121 -3.45 -11.30 4.87
N THR A 122 -3.34 -12.62 4.71
CA THR A 122 -2.17 -13.27 4.08
C THR A 122 -2.49 -14.00 2.77
N GLU A 123 -3.70 -13.86 2.23
CA GLU A 123 -4.12 -14.62 1.04
C GLU A 123 -3.47 -14.13 -0.26
N ILE A 124 -3.07 -12.86 -0.31
CA ILE A 124 -2.42 -12.23 -1.48
C ILE A 124 -1.23 -11.38 -1.04
N PRO A 125 -0.31 -11.05 -1.96
CA PRO A 125 0.84 -10.19 -1.68
C PRO A 125 0.44 -8.87 -1.00
N ILE A 126 1.14 -8.52 0.09
CA ILE A 126 0.94 -7.26 0.82
C ILE A 126 2.24 -6.47 0.84
N ILE A 127 2.16 -5.22 0.37
CA ILE A 127 3.21 -4.22 0.51
C ILE A 127 2.82 -3.30 1.66
N LEU A 128 3.71 -3.14 2.65
CA LEU A 128 3.50 -2.22 3.77
C LEU A 128 4.16 -0.87 3.49
N ALA A 129 3.50 0.22 3.86
CA ALA A 129 4.04 1.57 3.76
C ALA A 129 3.66 2.42 4.98
N GLY A 130 4.49 3.42 5.29
CA GLY A 130 4.22 4.39 6.35
C GLY A 130 5.09 4.21 7.59
N GLY A 131 6.05 5.10 7.77
CA GLY A 131 6.79 5.30 9.00
C GLY A 131 8.15 4.65 9.10
N THR A 132 8.55 3.76 8.20
CA THR A 132 9.88 3.12 8.24
C THR A 132 10.97 4.14 8.49
N SER A 133 11.74 3.95 9.58
CA SER A 133 12.70 4.91 10.10
C SER A 133 14.15 4.59 9.76
N SER A 134 14.44 3.33 9.41
CA SER A 134 15.80 2.86 9.10
C SER A 134 15.79 1.63 8.19
N TYR A 135 16.89 1.38 7.51
CA TYR A 135 17.08 0.17 6.72
C TYR A 135 17.12 -1.11 7.58
N ALA A 136 17.61 -1.01 8.83
CA ALA A 136 17.58 -2.14 9.75
C ALA A 136 16.14 -2.54 10.09
N GLU A 137 15.25 -1.57 10.32
CA GLU A 137 13.83 -1.81 10.52
C GLU A 137 13.20 -2.38 9.25
N ALA A 138 13.52 -1.82 8.07
CA ALA A 138 13.03 -2.34 6.79
C ALA A 138 13.39 -3.82 6.60
N ALA A 139 14.65 -4.19 6.83
CA ALA A 139 15.11 -5.58 6.75
C ALA A 139 14.39 -6.49 7.76
N SER A 140 14.18 -6.01 9.00
CA SER A 140 13.44 -6.76 10.02
C SER A 140 11.99 -7.05 9.59
N ILE A 141 11.31 -6.05 9.01
CA ILE A 141 9.92 -6.21 8.55
C ILE A 141 9.84 -7.13 7.32
N LEU A 142 10.78 -7.03 6.39
CA LEU A 142 10.84 -7.91 5.21
C LEU A 142 11.16 -9.37 5.55
N ASN A 143 11.65 -9.67 6.74
CA ASN A 143 11.85 -11.04 7.21
C ASN A 143 10.53 -11.75 7.63
N HIS A 144 9.42 -11.04 7.69
CA HIS A 144 8.11 -11.67 7.90
C HIS A 144 7.59 -12.26 6.59
N ASP A 145 7.27 -13.55 6.57
CA ASP A 145 6.82 -14.29 5.38
C ASP A 145 5.53 -13.71 4.75
N PHE A 146 4.72 -13.00 5.53
CA PHE A 146 3.49 -12.35 5.06
C PHE A 146 3.72 -10.98 4.41
N VAL A 147 4.94 -10.43 4.44
CA VAL A 147 5.28 -9.14 3.82
C VAL A 147 5.97 -9.36 2.49
N SER A 148 5.32 -8.96 1.41
CA SER A 148 5.86 -9.09 0.04
C SER A 148 6.74 -7.92 -0.38
N GLY A 149 6.67 -6.80 0.33
CA GLY A 149 7.48 -5.62 0.03
C GLY A 149 7.22 -4.45 0.98
N LEU A 150 8.07 -3.42 0.87
CA LEU A 150 7.95 -2.18 1.62
C LEU A 150 7.95 -0.96 0.70
N GLY A 151 7.00 -0.05 0.93
CA GLY A 151 6.98 1.28 0.35
C GLY A 151 7.86 2.23 1.16
N LEU A 152 9.02 2.59 0.64
CA LEU A 152 9.96 3.52 1.26
C LEU A 152 9.89 4.87 0.56
N GLY A 153 9.44 5.90 1.26
CA GLY A 153 9.42 7.28 0.79
C GLY A 153 10.61 8.09 1.32
N ASN A 154 10.43 8.68 2.49
CA ASN A 154 11.40 9.59 3.09
C ASN A 154 12.77 8.95 3.31
N LEU A 155 12.83 7.67 3.67
CA LEU A 155 14.07 6.96 3.97
C LEU A 155 15.05 6.95 2.77
N VAL A 156 14.53 6.88 1.54
CA VAL A 156 15.36 6.89 0.32
C VAL A 156 15.54 8.28 -0.27
N SER A 157 14.66 9.23 0.07
CA SER A 157 14.67 10.59 -0.50
C SER A 157 15.42 11.61 0.36
N PHE A 158 15.61 11.33 1.65
CA PHE A 158 16.25 12.24 2.60
C PHE A 158 17.30 11.49 3.42
N HIS A 159 18.38 12.18 3.78
CA HIS A 159 19.41 11.59 4.65
C HIS A 159 18.93 11.42 6.09
N LYS A 160 18.17 12.37 6.59
CA LYS A 160 17.55 12.37 7.92
C LYS A 160 16.35 13.31 7.94
N LYS A 161 15.57 13.25 9.03
CA LYS A 161 14.46 14.18 9.27
C LYS A 161 14.95 15.64 9.16
N ASP A 162 14.15 16.46 8.48
CA ASP A 162 14.39 17.92 8.28
C ASP A 162 15.68 18.25 7.50
N SER A 163 16.27 17.29 6.79
CA SER A 163 17.39 17.51 5.88
C SER A 163 16.90 17.77 4.45
N GLY A 164 17.78 18.36 3.62
CA GLY A 164 17.53 18.50 2.19
C GLY A 164 17.39 17.16 1.47
N VAL A 165 16.86 17.20 0.27
CA VAL A 165 16.73 15.99 -0.59
C VAL A 165 18.14 15.46 -0.90
N LEU A 166 18.38 14.22 -0.50
CA LEU A 166 19.59 13.47 -0.83
C LEU A 166 19.20 12.02 -1.01
N ILE A 167 19.25 11.53 -2.24
CA ILE A 167 18.91 10.15 -2.55
C ILE A 167 19.86 9.23 -1.79
N ASN A 168 19.30 8.35 -0.97
CA ASN A 168 20.01 7.44 -0.09
C ASN A 168 19.47 6.02 -0.28
N TYR A 169 20.00 5.29 -1.25
CA TYR A 169 19.64 3.90 -1.46
C TYR A 169 20.32 2.99 -0.42
N PRO A 170 19.69 1.87 -0.06
CA PRO A 170 20.33 0.86 0.78
C PRO A 170 21.60 0.34 0.12
N LYS A 171 22.62 0.09 0.92
CA LYS A 171 23.83 -0.61 0.43
C LYS A 171 23.46 -2.05 0.09
N GLU A 172 24.15 -2.62 -0.91
CA GLU A 172 23.98 -4.04 -1.26
C GLU A 172 24.08 -4.94 -0.01
N GLY A 173 23.20 -5.93 0.10
CA GLY A 173 23.14 -6.88 1.21
C GLY A 173 22.39 -6.41 2.46
N ILE A 174 21.89 -5.18 2.53
CA ILE A 174 21.02 -4.74 3.64
C ILE A 174 19.59 -5.25 3.46
N ILE A 175 19.12 -5.31 2.21
CA ILE A 175 17.84 -5.92 1.84
C ILE A 175 18.22 -7.16 1.03
N LYS A 176 17.82 -8.34 1.48
CA LYS A 176 18.02 -9.59 0.73
C LYS A 176 17.11 -9.56 -0.50
N ASP A 177 17.65 -9.99 -1.65
CA ASP A 177 16.90 -10.25 -2.88
C ASP A 177 15.86 -11.36 -2.69
#